data_a905e16dd8b1651d8f7754d0486e3c6d
#
_entry.id   a905e16dd8b1651d8f7754d0486e3c6d
#
_cell.length_a   1.000
_cell.length_b   1.000
_cell.length_c   1.000
_cell.angle_alpha   90.00
_cell.angle_beta   90.00
_cell.angle_gamma   90.00
#
_symmetry.space_group_name_H-M   'P 1'
#
loop_
_entity.id
_entity.type
_entity.pdbx_description
1 polymer ?
#
loop_
_entity_poly.entity_id
_entity_poly.type
_entity_poly.pdbx_seq_one_letter_code
_entity_poly.pdbx_strand_id
1 'polypeptide(L)'
;MIEKKPDWLKVRYNQEAIDEVAELMRDLNLNTVCKEANCPNLGECYRKHTATFMILGSICTRNCRFCNVCCGRPMPPNPQEPENVAKAVKHLHLKHVVLTCSTRDDLPDGGARQFANTVNAIRELCPHTTVETLISDMKGDRNSLDIVLEVKPDVLNHNVETVRELQKEIRPQAGYESSLGVLRYCKDKAPDMRVKTGFMVGL
;
A
#
# COMPACT_ATOMS: atom_id res chain seq x y z
N MET A 1 28.04 -5.12 22.42
CA MET A 1 28.38 -5.96 21.26
C MET A 1 27.13 -6.01 20.38
N ILE A 2 27.24 -5.63 19.11
CA ILE A 2 26.12 -5.75 18.17
C ILE A 2 26.03 -7.24 17.81
N GLU A 3 24.98 -7.92 18.25
CA GLU A 3 24.73 -9.31 17.86
C GLU A 3 24.60 -9.41 16.33
N LYS A 4 25.31 -10.37 15.74
CA LYS A 4 25.20 -10.61 14.29
C LYS A 4 23.82 -11.20 14.01
N LYS A 5 23.15 -10.67 12.98
CA LYS A 5 21.88 -11.24 12.51
C LYS A 5 22.06 -12.73 12.19
N PRO A 6 21.15 -13.60 12.65
CA PRO A 6 21.15 -15.03 12.29
C PRO A 6 21.10 -15.23 10.77
N ASP A 7 21.65 -16.33 10.29
CA ASP A 7 21.77 -16.57 8.83
C ASP A 7 20.43 -16.61 8.09
N TRP A 8 19.37 -17.06 8.75
CA TRP A 8 18.01 -17.06 8.19
C TRP A 8 17.39 -15.68 8.01
N LEU A 9 17.93 -14.63 8.66
CA LEU A 9 17.55 -13.24 8.46
C LEU A 9 18.40 -12.50 7.40
N LYS A 10 19.38 -13.19 6.82
CA LYS A 10 20.23 -12.60 5.77
C LYS A 10 19.50 -12.65 4.43
N VAL A 11 19.19 -11.50 3.87
CA VAL A 11 18.59 -11.37 2.53
C VAL A 11 19.72 -11.27 1.49
N ARG A 12 19.60 -12.02 0.38
CA ARG A 12 20.51 -11.86 -0.75
C ARG A 12 20.18 -10.56 -1.47
N TYR A 13 21.15 -9.69 -1.55
CA TYR A 13 21.02 -8.40 -2.22
C TYR A 13 21.31 -8.58 -3.73
N ASN A 14 20.39 -8.11 -4.57
CA ASN A 14 20.56 -8.08 -6.01
C ASN A 14 20.46 -6.64 -6.49
N GLN A 15 21.62 -6.00 -6.72
CA GLN A 15 21.70 -4.59 -7.10
C GLN A 15 21.09 -4.34 -8.49
N GLU A 16 21.34 -5.22 -9.46
CA GLU A 16 20.85 -5.05 -10.84
C GLU A 16 19.33 -5.00 -10.90
N ALA A 17 18.64 -5.92 -10.20
CA ALA A 17 17.18 -5.93 -10.14
C ALA A 17 16.62 -4.68 -9.42
N ILE A 18 17.36 -4.15 -8.44
CA ILE A 18 16.97 -2.93 -7.74
C ILE A 18 17.09 -1.70 -8.64
N ASP A 19 18.19 -1.62 -9.39
CA ASP A 19 18.47 -0.50 -10.29
C ASP A 19 17.49 -0.47 -11.47
N GLU A 20 17.17 -1.62 -12.07
CA GLU A 20 16.16 -1.77 -13.12
C GLU A 20 14.77 -1.24 -12.67
N VAL A 21 14.32 -1.68 -11.49
CA VAL A 21 13.03 -1.22 -10.97
C VAL A 21 13.08 0.26 -10.60
N ALA A 22 14.20 0.74 -10.04
CA ALA A 22 14.32 2.15 -9.68
C ALA A 22 14.30 3.07 -10.92
N GLU A 23 14.88 2.62 -12.05
CA GLU A 23 14.81 3.33 -13.32
C GLU A 23 13.39 3.36 -13.87
N LEU A 24 12.73 2.21 -13.93
CA LEU A 24 11.33 2.11 -14.35
C LEU A 24 10.39 3.00 -13.53
N MET A 25 10.58 3.05 -12.20
CA MET A 25 9.78 3.92 -11.33
C MET A 25 10.00 5.40 -11.62
N ARG A 26 11.24 5.81 -11.92
CA ARG A 26 11.54 7.20 -12.31
C ARG A 26 10.89 7.55 -13.65
N ASP A 27 11.03 6.70 -14.66
CA ASP A 27 10.51 6.92 -16.01
C ASP A 27 8.98 7.04 -16.03
N LEU A 28 8.31 6.25 -15.22
CA LEU A 28 6.85 6.26 -15.08
C LEU A 28 6.35 7.22 -14.00
N ASN A 29 7.24 7.96 -13.31
CA ASN A 29 6.90 8.86 -12.21
C ASN A 29 6.05 8.18 -11.13
N LEU A 30 6.51 7.01 -10.66
CA LEU A 30 5.85 6.18 -9.67
C LEU A 30 6.62 6.11 -8.34
N ASN A 31 5.90 5.87 -7.25
CA ASN A 31 6.46 5.65 -5.93
C ASN A 31 6.25 4.21 -5.47
N THR A 32 7.19 3.69 -4.69
CA THR A 32 7.05 2.38 -4.04
C THR A 32 7.32 2.49 -2.54
N VAL A 33 6.53 1.78 -1.74
CA VAL A 33 6.80 1.66 -0.30
C VAL A 33 8.17 1.05 -0.05
N CYS A 34 8.61 0.16 -0.94
CA CYS A 34 9.91 -0.51 -0.84
C CYS A 34 11.07 0.50 -0.78
N LYS A 35 10.98 1.60 -1.54
CA LYS A 35 11.95 2.70 -1.52
C LYS A 35 11.69 3.63 -0.34
N GLU A 36 10.46 4.13 -0.18
CA GLU A 36 10.12 5.14 0.82
C GLU A 36 10.29 4.62 2.27
N ALA A 37 10.03 3.32 2.50
CA ALA A 37 10.22 2.68 3.80
C ALA A 37 11.62 2.07 4.00
N ASN A 38 12.58 2.24 3.05
CA ASN A 38 13.90 1.60 3.09
C ASN A 38 13.81 0.09 3.39
N CYS A 39 12.91 -0.61 2.68
CA CYS A 39 12.57 -2.00 2.97
C CYS A 39 13.76 -2.94 2.73
N PRO A 40 14.21 -3.72 3.72
CA PRO A 40 15.35 -4.64 3.54
C PRO A 40 15.03 -5.82 2.61
N ASN A 41 13.76 -6.09 2.34
CA ASN A 41 13.31 -7.23 1.53
C ASN A 41 13.13 -6.88 0.04
N LEU A 42 13.41 -5.64 -0.36
CA LEU A 42 13.16 -5.11 -1.71
C LEU A 42 13.72 -6.05 -2.81
N GLY A 43 14.99 -6.43 -2.73
CA GLY A 43 15.61 -7.30 -3.73
C GLY A 43 15.03 -8.71 -3.81
N GLU A 44 14.52 -9.25 -2.70
CA GLU A 44 13.84 -10.56 -2.69
C GLU A 44 12.44 -10.48 -3.30
N CYS A 45 11.68 -9.43 -2.95
CA CYS A 45 10.33 -9.23 -3.47
C CYS A 45 10.33 -9.05 -4.98
N TYR A 46 11.24 -8.24 -5.52
CA TYR A 46 11.34 -8.02 -6.95
C TYR A 46 11.73 -9.30 -7.70
N ARG A 47 12.66 -10.09 -7.17
CA ARG A 47 12.99 -11.41 -7.72
C ARG A 47 11.81 -12.38 -7.71
N LYS A 48 10.89 -12.25 -6.77
CA LYS A 48 9.67 -13.07 -6.67
C LYS A 48 8.50 -12.52 -7.49
N HIS A 49 8.76 -11.53 -8.34
CA HIS A 49 7.70 -10.85 -9.12
C HIS A 49 6.56 -10.32 -8.22
N THR A 50 6.94 -9.65 -7.15
CA THR A 50 6.02 -8.99 -6.21
C THR A 50 6.50 -7.57 -5.95
N ALA A 51 5.62 -6.59 -6.06
CA ALA A 51 5.92 -5.19 -5.76
C ALA A 51 4.77 -4.53 -5.00
N THR A 52 5.11 -3.51 -4.19
CA THR A 52 4.15 -2.66 -3.50
C THR A 52 4.27 -1.24 -4.02
N PHE A 53 3.29 -0.82 -4.80
CA PHE A 53 3.22 0.55 -5.30
C PHE A 53 2.54 1.46 -4.26
N MET A 54 3.08 2.66 -4.10
CA MET A 54 2.48 3.70 -3.29
C MET A 54 1.86 4.75 -4.20
N ILE A 55 0.56 4.68 -4.36
CA ILE A 55 -0.22 5.62 -5.17
C ILE A 55 -0.54 6.90 -4.39
N LEU A 56 -1.02 7.93 -5.08
CA LEU A 56 -1.39 9.24 -4.51
C LEU A 56 -0.19 10.07 -4.03
N GLY A 57 1.00 9.75 -4.53
CA GLY A 57 2.24 10.47 -4.23
C GLY A 57 2.95 10.00 -2.95
N SER A 58 4.07 10.67 -2.63
CA SER A 58 4.97 10.30 -1.53
C SER A 58 4.79 11.14 -0.26
N ILE A 59 3.80 12.04 -0.20
CA ILE A 59 3.53 12.89 0.96
C ILE A 59 2.22 12.47 1.61
N CYS A 60 2.26 12.19 2.92
CA CYS A 60 1.10 11.77 3.70
C CYS A 60 0.52 12.95 4.50
N THR A 61 -0.80 12.99 4.67
CA THR A 61 -1.47 13.98 5.54
C THR A 61 -1.38 13.62 7.03
N ARG A 62 -0.90 12.41 7.35
CA ARG A 62 -0.77 11.91 8.73
C ARG A 62 0.69 11.67 9.10
N ASN A 63 0.95 11.67 10.42
CA ASN A 63 2.27 11.51 11.01
C ASN A 63 2.29 10.34 12.00
N CYS A 64 2.25 9.10 11.49
CA CYS A 64 2.37 7.90 12.31
C CYS A 64 3.84 7.72 12.75
N ARG A 65 4.11 7.47 14.04
CA ARG A 65 5.48 7.48 14.59
C ARG A 65 6.40 6.38 14.03
N PHE A 66 5.84 5.28 13.55
CA PHE A 66 6.61 4.19 12.95
C PHE A 66 6.89 4.38 11.45
N CYS A 67 6.19 5.33 10.81
CA CYS A 67 6.19 5.46 9.36
C CYS A 67 7.32 6.37 8.88
N ASN A 68 8.04 5.93 7.84
CA ASN A 68 9.11 6.71 7.22
C ASN A 68 8.62 7.60 6.05
N VAL A 69 7.34 7.55 5.71
CA VAL A 69 6.75 8.41 4.66
C VAL A 69 6.70 9.86 5.14
N CYS A 70 7.17 10.77 4.31
CA CYS A 70 7.14 12.20 4.62
C CYS A 70 5.72 12.71 4.86
N CYS A 71 5.51 13.47 5.93
CA CYS A 71 4.23 14.12 6.21
C CYS A 71 4.23 15.57 5.72
N GLY A 72 3.07 16.05 5.27
CA GLY A 72 2.95 17.42 4.76
C GLY A 72 1.69 17.64 3.93
N ARG A 73 1.77 18.61 3.03
CA ARG A 73 0.69 18.93 2.08
C ARG A 73 0.96 18.23 0.74
N PRO A 74 0.18 17.21 0.38
CA PRO A 74 0.38 16.48 -0.87
C PRO A 74 0.00 17.32 -2.10
N MET A 75 0.58 16.97 -3.25
CA MET A 75 0.13 17.48 -4.54
C MET A 75 -1.20 16.82 -4.97
N PRO A 76 -1.95 17.42 -5.90
CA PRO A 76 -3.12 16.77 -6.49
C PRO A 76 -2.79 15.36 -7.04
N PRO A 77 -3.74 14.42 -7.01
CA PRO A 77 -3.53 13.10 -7.60
C PRO A 77 -3.16 13.20 -9.09
N ASN A 78 -2.16 12.42 -9.51
CA ASN A 78 -1.78 12.34 -10.92
C ASN A 78 -2.80 11.47 -11.68
N PRO A 79 -3.52 12.00 -12.68
CA PRO A 79 -4.50 11.22 -13.44
C PRO A 79 -3.88 10.11 -14.29
N GLN A 80 -2.58 10.18 -14.61
CA GLN A 80 -1.86 9.16 -15.39
C GLN A 80 -1.30 8.03 -14.52
N GLU A 81 -1.28 8.19 -13.19
CA GLU A 81 -0.71 7.20 -12.26
C GLU A 81 -1.32 5.80 -12.41
N PRO A 82 -2.66 5.61 -12.58
CA PRO A 82 -3.27 4.30 -12.78
C PRO A 82 -2.70 3.54 -13.98
N GLU A 83 -2.60 4.21 -15.13
CA GLU A 83 -2.03 3.60 -16.35
C GLU A 83 -0.54 3.31 -16.19
N ASN A 84 0.21 4.21 -15.55
CA ASN A 84 1.63 4.05 -15.33
C ASN A 84 1.92 2.87 -14.39
N VAL A 85 1.11 2.69 -13.34
CA VAL A 85 1.19 1.50 -12.46
C VAL A 85 0.91 0.23 -13.26
N ALA A 86 -0.14 0.20 -14.11
CA ALA A 86 -0.45 -0.96 -14.93
C ALA A 86 0.69 -1.30 -15.92
N LYS A 87 1.33 -0.29 -16.52
CA LYS A 87 2.52 -0.46 -17.38
C LYS A 87 3.70 -1.07 -16.60
N ALA A 88 3.95 -0.58 -15.37
CA ALA A 88 5.00 -1.12 -14.52
C ALA A 88 4.72 -2.58 -14.12
N VAL A 89 3.47 -2.90 -13.74
CA VAL A 89 3.04 -4.28 -13.43
C VAL A 89 3.29 -5.21 -14.62
N LYS A 90 2.95 -4.78 -15.83
CA LYS A 90 3.19 -5.53 -17.07
C LYS A 90 4.67 -5.72 -17.36
N HIS A 91 5.45 -4.64 -17.29
CA HIS A 91 6.91 -4.66 -17.55
C HIS A 91 7.64 -5.62 -16.61
N LEU A 92 7.29 -5.58 -15.32
CA LEU A 92 7.89 -6.43 -14.29
C LEU A 92 7.30 -7.85 -14.25
N HIS A 93 6.34 -8.19 -15.11
CA HIS A 93 5.65 -9.48 -15.15
C HIS A 93 5.14 -9.93 -13.77
N LEU A 94 4.55 -9.00 -13.01
CA LEU A 94 4.11 -9.26 -11.65
C LEU A 94 2.94 -10.25 -11.62
N LYS A 95 3.05 -11.28 -10.78
CA LYS A 95 1.96 -12.24 -10.51
C LYS A 95 1.00 -11.73 -9.44
N HIS A 96 1.52 -10.90 -8.55
CA HIS A 96 0.79 -10.27 -7.46
C HIS A 96 1.29 -8.85 -7.27
N VAL A 97 0.37 -7.91 -7.14
CA VAL A 97 0.68 -6.50 -6.87
C VAL A 97 -0.05 -6.00 -5.64
N VAL A 98 0.65 -5.30 -4.78
CA VAL A 98 0.05 -4.58 -3.66
C VAL A 98 0.01 -3.11 -3.99
N LEU A 99 -1.18 -2.53 -3.94
CA LEU A 99 -1.43 -1.10 -4.03
C LEU A 99 -1.63 -0.55 -2.63
N THR A 100 -0.82 0.41 -2.24
CA THR A 100 -1.05 1.19 -1.02
C THR A 100 -1.02 2.67 -1.33
N CYS A 101 -1.28 3.51 -0.35
CA CYS A 101 -1.22 4.96 -0.53
C CYS A 101 -0.58 5.66 0.67
N SER A 102 -0.04 6.85 0.44
CA SER A 102 0.02 7.86 1.49
C SER A 102 -1.41 8.26 1.87
N THR A 103 -1.70 8.45 3.18
CA THR A 103 -3.05 8.88 3.58
C THR A 103 -3.36 10.26 3.02
N ARG A 104 -4.57 10.42 2.49
CA ARG A 104 -5.05 11.62 1.80
C ARG A 104 -6.33 12.16 2.45
N ASP A 105 -6.23 12.57 3.72
CA ASP A 105 -7.35 13.18 4.44
C ASP A 105 -7.81 14.54 3.85
N ASP A 106 -7.04 15.07 2.92
CA ASP A 106 -7.32 16.26 2.12
C ASP A 106 -8.28 16.00 0.95
N LEU A 107 -8.43 14.74 0.53
CA LEU A 107 -9.36 14.34 -0.53
C LEU A 107 -10.72 13.93 0.05
N PRO A 108 -11.82 14.29 -0.62
CA PRO A 108 -13.17 13.95 -0.14
C PRO A 108 -13.42 12.46 0.03
N ASP A 109 -12.80 11.63 -0.83
CA ASP A 109 -12.92 10.17 -0.85
C ASP A 109 -11.70 9.46 -0.25
N GLY A 110 -10.78 10.18 0.40
CA GLY A 110 -9.55 9.60 0.94
C GLY A 110 -8.66 8.92 -0.12
N GLY A 111 -8.92 9.13 -1.41
CA GLY A 111 -8.20 8.52 -2.54
C GLY A 111 -8.83 7.23 -3.07
N ALA A 112 -10.04 6.88 -2.65
CA ALA A 112 -10.73 5.66 -3.07
C ALA A 112 -10.85 5.52 -4.59
N ARG A 113 -11.17 6.62 -5.30
CA ARG A 113 -11.28 6.63 -6.76
C ARG A 113 -9.97 6.32 -7.45
N GLN A 114 -8.85 6.79 -6.90
CA GLN A 114 -7.53 6.47 -7.46
C GLN A 114 -7.20 4.97 -7.32
N PHE A 115 -7.55 4.35 -6.17
CA PHE A 115 -7.47 2.90 -6.02
C PHE A 115 -8.30 2.18 -7.07
N ALA A 116 -9.57 2.57 -7.23
CA ALA A 116 -10.48 1.96 -8.19
C ALA A 116 -9.94 2.06 -9.63
N ASN A 117 -9.49 3.24 -10.04
CA ASN A 117 -8.92 3.45 -11.37
C ASN A 117 -7.66 2.60 -11.59
N THR A 118 -6.80 2.48 -10.57
CA THR A 118 -5.56 1.70 -10.66
C THR A 118 -5.86 0.19 -10.75
N VAL A 119 -6.80 -0.32 -9.97
CA VAL A 119 -7.23 -1.73 -10.06
C VAL A 119 -7.78 -2.04 -11.45
N ASN A 120 -8.64 -1.17 -12.00
CA ASN A 120 -9.21 -1.35 -13.32
C ASN A 120 -8.15 -1.32 -14.43
N ALA A 121 -7.22 -0.35 -14.39
CA ALA A 121 -6.12 -0.27 -15.36
C ALA A 121 -5.21 -1.52 -15.32
N ILE A 122 -4.93 -2.05 -14.13
CA ILE A 122 -4.16 -3.30 -13.99
C ILE A 122 -4.92 -4.47 -14.59
N ARG A 123 -6.22 -4.61 -14.33
CA ARG A 123 -7.04 -5.71 -14.86
C ARG A 123 -7.17 -5.68 -16.37
N GLU A 124 -7.28 -4.50 -16.94
CA GLU A 124 -7.32 -4.34 -18.40
C GLU A 124 -6.00 -4.77 -19.04
N LEU A 125 -4.86 -4.35 -18.50
CA LEU A 125 -3.55 -4.61 -19.09
C LEU A 125 -2.91 -5.94 -18.67
N CYS A 126 -3.25 -6.44 -17.48
CA CYS A 126 -2.66 -7.62 -16.81
C CYS A 126 -3.74 -8.48 -16.14
N PRO A 127 -4.65 -9.12 -16.90
CA PRO A 127 -5.85 -9.79 -16.35
C PRO A 127 -5.56 -10.98 -15.43
N HIS A 128 -4.34 -11.50 -15.45
CA HIS A 128 -3.92 -12.64 -14.61
C HIS A 128 -3.17 -12.21 -13.34
N THR A 129 -2.92 -10.92 -13.15
CA THR A 129 -2.26 -10.41 -11.95
C THR A 129 -3.28 -10.23 -10.83
N THR A 130 -3.02 -10.83 -9.68
CA THR A 130 -3.82 -10.60 -8.48
C THR A 130 -3.49 -9.25 -7.84
N VAL A 131 -4.52 -8.54 -7.36
CA VAL A 131 -4.39 -7.19 -6.81
C VAL A 131 -4.81 -7.18 -5.34
N GLU A 132 -3.91 -6.77 -4.47
CA GLU A 132 -4.19 -6.43 -3.08
C GLU A 132 -4.24 -4.91 -2.92
N THR A 133 -5.28 -4.39 -2.27
CA THR A 133 -5.39 -2.97 -1.91
C THR A 133 -5.15 -2.80 -0.41
N LEU A 134 -4.04 -2.18 -0.02
CA LEU A 134 -3.75 -1.78 1.37
C LEU A 134 -4.19 -0.32 1.54
N ILE A 135 -5.41 -0.15 2.01
CA ILE A 135 -6.06 1.16 2.14
C ILE A 135 -5.77 1.84 3.50
N SER A 136 -5.88 3.17 3.54
CA SER A 136 -6.05 3.91 4.80
C SER A 136 -7.41 3.59 5.43
N ASP A 137 -7.70 4.14 6.61
CA ASP A 137 -9.05 3.99 7.20
C ASP A 137 -10.12 4.83 6.49
N MET A 138 -9.74 5.69 5.53
CA MET A 138 -10.65 6.61 4.81
C MET A 138 -11.63 7.33 5.75
N LYS A 139 -11.18 7.61 6.99
CA LYS A 139 -11.99 8.18 8.09
C LYS A 139 -13.25 7.38 8.40
N GLY A 140 -13.33 6.12 8.00
CA GLY A 140 -14.50 5.26 8.14
C GLY A 140 -15.67 5.62 7.20
N ASP A 141 -15.42 6.43 6.16
CA ASP A 141 -16.46 6.80 5.20
C ASP A 141 -16.84 5.61 4.31
N ARG A 142 -18.10 5.17 4.47
CA ARG A 142 -18.62 3.99 3.76
C ARG A 142 -18.70 4.17 2.26
N ASN A 143 -18.99 5.38 1.78
CA ASN A 143 -19.05 5.65 0.34
C ASN A 143 -17.67 5.47 -0.30
N SER A 144 -16.63 5.94 0.36
CA SER A 144 -15.24 5.76 -0.07
C SER A 144 -14.84 4.28 -0.05
N LEU A 145 -15.22 3.54 0.99
CA LEU A 145 -14.97 2.10 1.07
C LEU A 145 -15.71 1.33 -0.04
N ASP A 146 -16.97 1.68 -0.32
CA ASP A 146 -17.76 1.06 -1.38
C ASP A 146 -17.10 1.24 -2.76
N ILE A 147 -16.53 2.40 -3.08
CA ILE A 147 -15.78 2.64 -4.33
C ILE A 147 -14.65 1.62 -4.51
N VAL A 148 -13.91 1.31 -3.43
CA VAL A 148 -12.82 0.32 -3.50
C VAL A 148 -13.38 -1.11 -3.58
N LEU A 149 -14.49 -1.40 -2.87
CA LEU A 149 -15.11 -2.73 -2.88
C LEU A 149 -15.75 -3.06 -4.23
N GLU A 150 -16.32 -2.09 -4.92
CA GLU A 150 -16.97 -2.25 -6.24
C GLU A 150 -16.02 -2.77 -7.32
N VAL A 151 -14.75 -2.39 -7.28
CA VAL A 151 -13.74 -2.90 -8.22
C VAL A 151 -13.19 -4.28 -7.84
N LYS A 152 -13.68 -4.87 -6.73
CA LYS A 152 -13.40 -6.24 -6.29
C LYS A 152 -11.92 -6.61 -6.29
N PRO A 153 -11.03 -5.95 -5.54
CA PRO A 153 -9.66 -6.41 -5.41
C PRO A 153 -9.64 -7.86 -4.90
N ASP A 154 -8.60 -8.63 -5.20
CA ASP A 154 -8.47 -10.02 -4.74
C ASP A 154 -8.27 -10.10 -3.22
N VAL A 155 -7.63 -9.07 -2.65
CA VAL A 155 -7.45 -8.88 -1.22
C VAL A 155 -7.67 -7.42 -0.87
N LEU A 156 -8.52 -7.15 0.13
CA LEU A 156 -8.58 -5.84 0.79
C LEU A 156 -7.82 -5.92 2.10
N ASN A 157 -6.85 -5.05 2.27
CA ASN A 157 -6.02 -4.97 3.46
C ASN A 157 -6.17 -3.60 4.12
N HIS A 158 -6.30 -3.59 5.44
CA HIS A 158 -6.19 -2.39 6.26
C HIS A 158 -5.50 -2.75 7.58
N ASN A 159 -4.35 -2.14 7.84
CA ASN A 159 -3.57 -2.46 9.03
C ASN A 159 -4.10 -1.75 10.27
N VAL A 160 -4.24 -2.50 11.37
CA VAL A 160 -4.51 -1.96 12.71
C VAL A 160 -3.24 -1.39 13.33
N GLU A 161 -2.08 -1.91 12.96
CA GLU A 161 -0.70 -1.50 13.29
C GLU A 161 -0.28 -1.77 14.73
N THR A 162 -1.11 -1.48 15.73
CA THR A 162 -0.77 -1.68 17.14
C THR A 162 -2.01 -1.95 17.99
N VAL A 163 -1.80 -2.25 19.27
CA VAL A 163 -2.86 -2.47 20.25
C VAL A 163 -3.54 -1.16 20.66
N ARG A 164 -4.75 -1.27 21.25
CA ARG A 164 -5.60 -0.12 21.63
C ARG A 164 -4.87 0.91 22.49
N GLU A 165 -4.11 0.42 23.46
CA GLU A 165 -3.42 1.24 24.45
C GLU A 165 -2.35 2.14 23.84
N LEU A 166 -1.66 1.65 22.80
CA LEU A 166 -0.60 2.38 22.11
C LEU A 166 -1.09 3.22 20.93
N GLN A 167 -2.37 3.09 20.52
CA GLN A 167 -2.89 3.72 19.32
C GLN A 167 -2.66 5.24 19.28
N LYS A 168 -2.99 5.94 20.39
CA LYS A 168 -2.83 7.40 20.46
C LYS A 168 -1.37 7.87 20.36
N GLU A 169 -0.47 7.04 20.85
CA GLU A 169 0.96 7.34 20.79
C GLU A 169 1.54 7.05 19.40
N ILE A 170 1.23 5.91 18.83
CA ILE A 170 1.84 5.41 17.59
C ILE A 170 1.15 5.95 16.34
N ARG A 171 -0.20 6.09 16.36
CA ARG A 171 -1.04 6.58 15.25
C ARG A 171 -2.03 7.64 15.72
N PRO A 172 -1.59 8.83 16.10
CA PRO A 172 -2.45 9.83 16.76
C PRO A 172 -3.66 10.27 15.94
N GLN A 173 -3.61 10.14 14.60
CA GLN A 173 -4.70 10.54 13.69
C GLN A 173 -5.55 9.37 13.19
N ALA A 174 -5.34 8.15 13.71
CA ALA A 174 -6.10 6.95 13.34
C ALA A 174 -6.68 6.28 14.56
N GLY A 175 -7.99 6.00 14.54
CA GLY A 175 -8.69 5.35 15.65
C GLY A 175 -8.59 3.83 15.59
N TYR A 176 -8.38 3.17 16.76
CA TYR A 176 -8.41 1.72 16.84
C TYR A 176 -9.77 1.15 16.42
N GLU A 177 -10.86 1.70 16.99
CA GLU A 177 -12.22 1.30 16.65
C GLU A 177 -12.60 1.63 15.21
N SER A 178 -12.09 2.74 14.67
CA SER A 178 -12.27 3.08 13.26
C SER A 178 -11.67 2.02 12.36
N SER A 179 -10.44 1.58 12.64
CA SER A 179 -9.76 0.52 11.88
C SER A 179 -10.50 -0.81 11.95
N LEU A 180 -10.99 -1.21 13.12
CA LEU A 180 -11.81 -2.41 13.27
C LEU A 180 -13.16 -2.26 12.54
N GLY A 181 -13.76 -1.08 12.59
CA GLY A 181 -15.01 -0.76 11.89
C GLY A 181 -14.87 -0.88 10.38
N VAL A 182 -13.76 -0.39 9.80
CA VAL A 182 -13.43 -0.53 8.38
C VAL A 182 -13.33 -2.01 7.99
N LEU A 183 -12.54 -2.79 8.72
CA LEU A 183 -12.37 -4.23 8.44
C LEU A 183 -13.68 -5.00 8.52
N ARG A 184 -14.49 -4.73 9.55
CA ARG A 184 -15.82 -5.36 9.71
C ARG A 184 -16.73 -4.98 8.56
N TYR A 185 -16.85 -3.67 8.28
CA TYR A 185 -17.70 -3.20 7.19
C TYR A 185 -17.34 -3.85 5.85
N CYS A 186 -16.05 -3.88 5.50
CA CYS A 186 -15.60 -4.48 4.25
C CYS A 186 -15.91 -5.98 4.19
N LYS A 187 -15.74 -6.70 5.32
CA LYS A 187 -16.08 -8.14 5.37
C LYS A 187 -17.57 -8.42 5.27
N ASP A 188 -18.40 -7.61 5.94
CA ASP A 188 -19.86 -7.76 5.91
C ASP A 188 -20.42 -7.42 4.52
N LYS A 189 -19.88 -6.38 3.86
CA LYS A 189 -20.31 -5.93 2.53
C LYS A 189 -19.87 -6.87 1.41
N ALA A 190 -18.70 -7.48 1.55
CA ALA A 190 -18.12 -8.39 0.55
C ALA A 190 -17.63 -9.69 1.23
N PRO A 191 -18.57 -10.60 1.62
CA PRO A 191 -18.23 -11.78 2.43
C PRO A 191 -17.27 -12.76 1.73
N ASP A 192 -17.26 -12.81 0.40
CA ASP A 192 -16.37 -13.68 -0.37
C ASP A 192 -14.96 -13.08 -0.56
N MET A 193 -14.79 -11.78 -0.31
CA MET A 193 -13.50 -11.11 -0.43
C MET A 193 -12.58 -11.49 0.72
N ARG A 194 -11.30 -11.64 0.42
CA ARG A 194 -10.27 -11.81 1.43
C ARG A 194 -9.98 -10.46 2.09
N VAL A 195 -10.32 -10.34 3.38
CA VAL A 195 -9.99 -9.16 4.18
C VAL A 195 -8.78 -9.50 5.05
N LYS A 196 -7.75 -8.66 4.99
CA LYS A 196 -6.46 -8.84 5.67
C LYS A 196 -6.19 -7.67 6.58
N THR A 197 -5.49 -7.92 7.68
CA THR A 197 -4.94 -6.88 8.55
C THR A 197 -3.53 -7.24 8.98
N GLY A 198 -2.77 -6.24 9.42
CA GLY A 198 -1.44 -6.39 9.98
C GLY A 198 -1.26 -5.55 11.24
N PHE A 199 -0.31 -5.94 12.08
CA PHE A 199 0.14 -5.18 13.24
C PHE A 199 1.61 -5.50 13.52
N MET A 200 2.28 -4.56 14.19
CA MET A 200 3.67 -4.69 14.57
C MET A 200 3.77 -5.30 15.97
N VAL A 201 4.79 -6.14 16.17
CA VAL A 201 5.15 -6.70 17.48
C VAL A 201 6.44 -6.09 17.97
N GLY A 202 6.56 -5.90 19.29
CA GLY A 202 7.76 -5.36 19.91
C GLY A 202 7.82 -3.83 19.97
N LEU A 203 6.67 -3.18 19.87
CA LEU A 203 6.53 -1.75 20.13
C LEU A 203 6.47 -1.48 21.63
#